data_01da2ed4a8ab244dac3ee2faf6b34426
#
_entry.id   01da2ed4a8ab244dac3ee2faf6b34426
#
_cell.length_a   1.000
_cell.length_b   1.000
_cell.length_c   1.000
_cell.angle_alpha   90.00
_cell.angle_beta   90.00
_cell.angle_gamma   90.00
#
_symmetry.space_group_name_H-M   'P 1'
#
loop_
_entity.id
_entity.type
_entity.pdbx_description
1 polymer ?
#
loop_
_entity_poly.entity_id
_entity_poly.type
_entity_poly.pdbx_seq_one_letter_code
_entity_poly.pdbx_strand_id
1 'polypeptide(L)'
;MNLTLKIWRQKDSSSKGQMVDYKVTEISEHMSFLEMIDVLNEGLVAKGEEPVAFDHDCREGICGMCSMYINGEAHGPDRGITTCQLHMRMFNDGDTITIEPFRAAAFPVIKDLIVDRTAFERIQHAGGYISVNTSGNTQDANAIPIAKEAADTAMDAATCIGCGACVATCKNSSAMLFVGAKVSQYALLPQGQVEAADRVKNMVAQMDLEGFGNCTNTGACEVECPKGISLDNIARMNRELMKASV
;
A
#
# COMPACT_ATOMS: atom_id res chain seq x y z
N MET A 1 17.03 17.53 16.57
CA MET A 1 17.97 16.61 15.90
C MET A 1 18.48 17.24 14.62
N ASN A 2 19.74 16.98 14.27
CA ASN A 2 20.33 17.34 12.99
C ASN A 2 20.51 16.06 12.18
N LEU A 3 20.00 16.03 10.96
CA LEU A 3 19.97 14.81 10.15
C LEU A 3 20.52 15.09 8.75
N THR A 4 21.04 14.06 8.11
CA THR A 4 21.36 14.06 6.69
C THR A 4 20.33 13.17 5.97
N LEU A 5 19.57 13.74 5.04
CA LEU A 5 18.57 13.03 4.26
C LEU A 5 19.13 12.76 2.87
N LYS A 6 19.20 11.49 2.47
CA LYS A 6 19.52 11.07 1.11
C LYS A 6 18.21 10.74 0.40
N ILE A 7 17.74 11.66 -0.43
CA ILE A 7 16.42 11.57 -1.04
C ILE A 7 16.53 11.31 -2.55
N TRP A 8 15.74 10.36 -3.03
CA TRP A 8 15.60 10.14 -4.47
C TRP A 8 14.93 11.34 -5.12
N ARG A 9 15.60 11.95 -6.10
CA ARG A 9 15.07 13.05 -6.92
C ARG A 9 14.97 12.62 -8.36
N GLN A 10 13.81 12.80 -8.95
CA GLN A 10 13.52 12.49 -10.34
C GLN A 10 12.48 13.47 -10.87
N LYS A 11 12.82 14.20 -11.94
CA LYS A 11 11.97 15.27 -12.47
C LYS A 11 10.63 14.76 -13.00
N ASP A 12 10.67 13.65 -13.72
CA ASP A 12 9.51 13.03 -14.40
C ASP A 12 9.79 11.55 -14.70
N SER A 13 8.81 10.85 -15.25
CA SER A 13 8.90 9.41 -15.57
C SER A 13 9.97 9.08 -16.65
N SER A 14 10.35 10.05 -17.49
CA SER A 14 11.33 9.86 -18.57
C SER A 14 12.76 10.20 -18.14
N SER A 15 12.91 10.92 -17.03
CA SER A 15 14.20 11.38 -16.52
C SER A 15 14.88 10.28 -15.68
N LYS A 16 16.22 10.29 -15.69
CA LYS A 16 16.99 9.45 -14.79
C LYS A 16 16.99 10.07 -13.38
N GLY A 17 16.55 9.31 -12.38
CA GLY A 17 16.61 9.73 -10.99
C GLY A 17 17.99 9.55 -10.37
N GLN A 18 18.24 10.27 -9.27
CA GLN A 18 19.47 10.19 -8.49
C GLN A 18 19.21 10.48 -7.01
N MET A 19 20.12 10.04 -6.13
CA MET A 19 20.09 10.41 -4.73
C MET A 19 20.71 11.80 -4.55
N VAL A 20 20.03 12.65 -3.76
CA VAL A 20 20.50 14.00 -3.42
C VAL A 20 20.52 14.15 -1.89
N ASP A 21 21.62 14.70 -1.37
CA ASP A 21 21.82 14.88 0.06
C ASP A 21 21.27 16.25 0.52
N TYR A 22 20.47 16.23 1.58
CA TYR A 22 19.94 17.41 2.26
C TYR A 22 20.29 17.37 3.74
N LYS A 23 20.53 18.54 4.32
CA LYS A 23 20.72 18.67 5.77
C LYS A 23 19.50 19.36 6.37
N VAL A 24 18.93 18.76 7.39
CA VAL A 24 17.88 19.37 8.21
C VAL A 24 18.38 19.50 9.64
N THR A 25 18.04 20.60 10.28
CA THR A 25 18.47 20.93 11.65
C THR A 25 17.27 21.27 12.51
N GLU A 26 17.42 21.17 13.81
CA GLU A 26 16.39 21.53 14.79
C GLU A 26 15.09 20.70 14.67
N ILE A 27 15.18 19.48 14.10
CA ILE A 27 14.03 18.57 13.99
C ILE A 27 13.66 18.07 15.39
N SER A 28 12.39 18.23 15.76
CA SER A 28 11.86 17.70 17.00
C SER A 28 11.64 16.18 16.90
N GLU A 29 11.96 15.44 17.95
CA GLU A 29 11.65 14.01 18.06
C GLU A 29 10.15 13.70 18.07
N HIS A 30 9.32 14.70 18.36
CA HIS A 30 7.86 14.57 18.40
C HIS A 30 7.19 14.80 17.04
N MET A 31 7.91 15.31 16.04
CA MET A 31 7.40 15.45 14.68
C MET A 31 7.16 14.07 14.06
N SER A 32 6.17 13.99 13.17
CA SER A 32 6.04 12.88 12.24
C SER A 32 7.12 12.96 11.16
N PHE A 33 7.39 11.84 10.49
CA PHE A 33 8.36 11.80 9.39
C PHE A 33 7.95 12.73 8.24
N LEU A 34 6.66 12.85 7.96
CA LEU A 34 6.17 13.76 6.91
C LEU A 34 6.35 15.23 7.29
N GLU A 35 6.14 15.61 8.55
CA GLU A 35 6.42 16.98 9.02
C GLU A 35 7.89 17.35 8.87
N MET A 36 8.81 16.40 9.08
CA MET A 36 10.24 16.63 8.83
C MET A 36 10.50 16.90 7.33
N ILE A 37 9.81 16.20 6.40
CA ILE A 37 9.91 16.51 4.96
C ILE A 37 9.26 17.87 4.64
N ASP A 38 8.17 18.24 5.32
CA ASP A 38 7.56 19.58 5.17
C ASP A 38 8.57 20.68 5.56
N VAL A 39 9.28 20.53 6.69
CA VAL A 39 10.33 21.47 7.14
C VAL A 39 11.45 21.58 6.10
N LEU A 40 11.91 20.47 5.53
CA LEU A 40 12.85 20.48 4.43
C LEU A 40 12.31 21.29 3.23
N ASN A 41 11.08 21.02 2.83
CA ASN A 41 10.45 21.66 1.68
C ASN A 41 10.24 23.16 1.87
N GLU A 42 9.86 23.61 3.06
CA GLU A 42 9.80 25.02 3.42
C GLU A 42 11.16 25.69 3.25
N GLY A 43 12.23 25.03 3.72
CA GLY A 43 13.61 25.53 3.57
C GLY A 43 14.07 25.59 2.10
N LEU A 44 13.65 24.64 1.25
CA LEU A 44 13.95 24.65 -0.18
C LEU A 44 13.21 25.79 -0.90
N VAL A 45 11.91 25.94 -0.63
CA VAL A 45 11.09 27.01 -1.21
C VAL A 45 11.60 28.39 -0.83
N ALA A 46 12.02 28.59 0.43
CA ALA A 46 12.61 29.84 0.88
C ALA A 46 13.91 30.22 0.13
N LYS A 47 14.64 29.22 -0.37
CA LYS A 47 15.87 29.41 -1.19
C LYS A 47 15.56 29.51 -2.69
N GLY A 48 14.31 29.37 -3.11
CA GLY A 48 13.92 29.32 -4.53
C GLY A 48 14.27 27.97 -5.20
N GLU A 49 14.52 26.93 -4.41
CA GLU A 49 14.78 25.57 -4.87
C GLU A 49 13.49 24.75 -4.97
N GLU A 50 13.49 23.74 -5.85
CA GLU A 50 12.32 22.90 -6.06
C GLU A 50 12.10 21.95 -4.87
N PRO A 51 10.90 21.95 -4.23
CA PRO A 51 10.60 21.06 -3.13
C PRO A 51 10.59 19.60 -3.56
N VAL A 52 10.78 18.69 -2.61
CA VAL A 52 10.64 17.25 -2.82
C VAL A 52 9.16 16.92 -3.00
N ALA A 53 8.82 16.26 -4.10
CA ALA A 53 7.46 15.79 -4.34
C ALA A 53 7.22 14.47 -3.61
N PHE A 54 6.18 14.42 -2.77
CA PHE A 54 5.73 13.23 -2.07
C PHE A 54 4.23 13.26 -1.84
N ASP A 55 3.60 12.09 -1.78
CA ASP A 55 2.17 11.98 -1.51
C ASP A 55 1.87 12.00 -0.01
N HIS A 56 0.83 12.75 0.36
CA HIS A 56 0.36 12.86 1.74
C HIS A 56 -1.08 13.40 1.77
N ASP A 57 -2.04 12.58 2.12
CA ASP A 57 -3.44 13.05 2.22
C ASP A 57 -3.94 13.02 3.67
N CYS A 58 -4.29 11.82 4.18
CA CYS A 58 -4.97 11.70 5.45
C CYS A 58 -4.09 12.02 6.67
N ARG A 59 -2.80 11.72 6.61
CA ARG A 59 -1.85 11.78 7.75
C ARG A 59 -2.29 10.97 8.99
N GLU A 60 -3.22 10.03 8.81
CA GLU A 60 -3.84 9.21 9.86
C GLU A 60 -3.66 7.69 9.62
N GLY A 61 -2.87 7.29 8.63
CA GLY A 61 -2.59 5.89 8.35
C GLY A 61 -3.71 5.12 7.66
N ILE A 62 -4.64 5.79 6.96
CA ILE A 62 -5.83 5.15 6.38
C ILE A 62 -5.94 5.26 4.85
N CYS A 63 -5.24 6.19 4.19
CA CYS A 63 -5.39 6.39 2.74
C CYS A 63 -4.37 5.63 1.88
N GLY A 64 -3.24 5.20 2.45
CA GLY A 64 -2.19 4.48 1.73
C GLY A 64 -1.33 5.34 0.79
N MET A 65 -1.45 6.69 0.82
CA MET A 65 -0.75 7.56 -0.14
C MET A 65 0.71 7.82 0.23
N CYS A 66 1.05 7.96 1.52
CA CYS A 66 2.39 8.32 2.01
C CYS A 66 3.43 7.19 1.89
N SER A 67 3.46 6.50 0.76
CA SER A 67 4.25 5.28 0.56
C SER A 67 5.66 5.59 0.07
N MET A 68 6.66 5.25 0.88
CA MET A 68 8.07 5.39 0.53
C MET A 68 8.94 4.41 1.33
N TYR A 69 10.12 4.09 0.81
CA TYR A 69 11.16 3.41 1.56
C TYR A 69 11.91 4.40 2.44
N ILE A 70 12.17 4.00 3.66
CA ILE A 70 13.03 4.71 4.60
C ILE A 70 14.07 3.71 5.08
N ASN A 71 15.33 3.98 4.77
CA ASN A 71 16.46 3.08 5.03
C ASN A 71 16.27 1.66 4.46
N GLY A 72 15.57 1.55 3.31
CA GLY A 72 15.31 0.28 2.64
C GLY A 72 14.10 -0.51 3.17
N GLU A 73 13.41 -0.01 4.18
CA GLU A 73 12.20 -0.60 4.74
C GLU A 73 10.95 0.15 4.29
N ALA A 74 9.92 -0.59 3.90
CA ALA A 74 8.67 0.00 3.47
C ALA A 74 7.98 0.69 4.66
N HIS A 75 7.64 1.98 4.52
CA HIS A 75 7.12 2.84 5.58
C HIS A 75 8.08 3.16 6.74
N GLY A 76 9.31 2.61 6.73
CA GLY A 76 10.34 2.88 7.75
C GLY A 76 10.48 1.77 8.81
N PRO A 77 11.28 2.02 9.85
CA PRO A 77 11.73 0.98 10.79
C PRO A 77 10.65 0.48 11.75
N ASP A 78 9.56 1.21 11.94
CA ASP A 78 8.48 0.81 12.84
C ASP A 78 7.44 -0.05 12.10
N ARG A 79 6.93 -1.11 12.75
CA ARG A 79 6.06 -2.10 12.13
C ARG A 79 4.57 -1.81 12.38
N GLY A 80 3.73 -2.21 11.41
CA GLY A 80 2.28 -2.07 11.54
C GLY A 80 1.77 -0.63 11.41
N ILE A 81 2.61 0.29 10.92
CA ILE A 81 2.26 1.69 10.69
C ILE A 81 2.59 2.14 9.27
N THR A 82 2.01 3.25 8.87
CA THR A 82 2.35 3.94 7.62
C THR A 82 3.36 5.07 7.88
N THR A 83 4.01 5.56 6.83
CA THR A 83 5.01 6.63 6.94
C THR A 83 4.49 7.88 7.67
N CYS A 84 3.22 8.24 7.51
CA CYS A 84 2.64 9.40 8.20
C CYS A 84 2.47 9.19 9.72
N GLN A 85 2.54 7.97 10.20
CA GLN A 85 2.48 7.63 11.62
C GLN A 85 3.88 7.42 12.23
N LEU A 86 4.92 7.36 11.40
CA LEU A 86 6.31 7.25 11.85
C LEU A 86 6.74 8.58 12.47
N HIS A 87 7.35 8.53 13.65
CA HIS A 87 7.85 9.71 14.36
C HIS A 87 9.37 9.79 14.35
N MET A 88 9.89 11.01 14.43
CA MET A 88 11.33 11.28 14.36
C MET A 88 12.13 10.70 15.56
N ARG A 89 11.47 10.41 16.68
CA ARG A 89 12.09 9.70 17.83
C ARG A 89 12.59 8.28 17.52
N MET A 90 12.25 7.73 16.34
CA MET A 90 12.80 6.46 15.87
C MET A 90 14.21 6.57 15.28
N PHE A 91 14.73 7.79 15.19
CA PHE A 91 16.06 8.13 14.66
C PHE A 91 16.89 8.86 15.69
N ASN A 92 18.21 8.90 15.49
CA ASN A 92 19.15 9.56 16.40
C ASN A 92 19.70 10.85 15.78
N ASP A 93 20.14 11.77 16.62
CA ASP A 93 20.86 12.97 16.17
C ASP A 93 22.13 12.57 15.38
N GLY A 94 22.32 13.15 14.22
CA GLY A 94 23.43 12.85 13.32
C GLY A 94 23.17 11.71 12.33
N ASP A 95 22.01 11.02 12.40
CA ASP A 95 21.71 9.92 11.48
C ASP A 95 21.65 10.39 10.01
N THR A 96 21.99 9.45 9.12
CA THR A 96 21.76 9.58 7.68
C THR A 96 20.60 8.69 7.30
N ILE A 97 19.54 9.29 6.76
CA ILE A 97 18.29 8.60 6.40
C ILE A 97 18.17 8.58 4.88
N THR A 98 18.04 7.39 4.30
CA THR A 98 17.79 7.19 2.87
C THR A 98 16.30 7.10 2.59
N ILE A 99 15.80 7.89 1.63
CA ILE A 99 14.37 7.97 1.29
C ILE A 99 14.21 7.74 -0.21
N GLU A 100 13.43 6.72 -0.57
CA GLU A 100 13.22 6.29 -1.96
C GLU A 100 11.74 6.00 -2.25
N PRO A 101 11.27 6.17 -3.51
CA PRO A 101 9.91 5.80 -3.88
C PRO A 101 9.71 4.28 -3.91
N PHE A 102 8.46 3.81 -3.78
CA PHE A 102 8.07 2.41 -4.02
C PHE A 102 8.10 2.09 -5.52
N ARG A 103 9.25 2.21 -6.16
CA ARG A 103 9.37 1.95 -7.59
C ARG A 103 9.38 0.45 -7.88
N ALA A 104 8.52 0.06 -8.82
CA ALA A 104 8.47 -1.26 -9.44
C ALA A 104 8.11 -1.09 -10.92
N ALA A 105 8.21 -2.14 -11.73
CA ALA A 105 7.79 -2.04 -13.13
C ALA A 105 6.32 -1.59 -13.26
N ALA A 106 5.45 -2.09 -12.38
CA ALA A 106 4.03 -1.71 -12.31
C ALA A 106 3.75 -0.39 -11.54
N PHE A 107 4.78 0.18 -10.90
CA PHE A 107 4.71 1.46 -10.17
C PHE A 107 5.80 2.41 -10.68
N PRO A 108 5.69 2.92 -11.91
CA PRO A 108 6.65 3.87 -12.45
C PRO A 108 6.66 5.17 -11.63
N VAL A 109 7.85 5.77 -11.49
CA VAL A 109 7.98 7.05 -10.79
C VAL A 109 7.35 8.16 -11.64
N ILE A 110 6.44 8.93 -11.05
CA ILE A 110 5.89 10.15 -11.65
C ILE A 110 6.87 11.30 -11.42
N LYS A 111 7.23 11.54 -10.16
CA LYS A 111 8.19 12.57 -9.74
C LYS A 111 8.71 12.27 -8.33
N ASP A 112 10.00 12.37 -8.13
CA ASP A 112 10.69 12.17 -6.84
C ASP A 112 10.21 10.91 -6.10
N LEU A 113 9.41 11.05 -5.04
CA LEU A 113 8.88 9.97 -4.22
C LEU A 113 7.49 9.49 -4.65
N ILE A 114 6.87 10.16 -5.62
CA ILE A 114 5.53 9.84 -6.11
C ILE A 114 5.62 8.79 -7.22
N VAL A 115 4.83 7.72 -7.08
CA VAL A 115 4.72 6.65 -8.07
C VAL A 115 3.29 6.51 -8.58
N ASP A 116 3.14 6.04 -9.82
CA ASP A 116 1.84 5.70 -10.40
C ASP A 116 1.38 4.34 -9.86
N ARG A 117 0.28 4.32 -9.10
CA ARG A 117 -0.36 3.12 -8.58
C ARG A 117 -1.70 2.80 -9.21
N THR A 118 -2.01 3.42 -10.35
CA THR A 118 -3.28 3.19 -11.07
C THR A 118 -3.47 1.73 -11.51
N ALA A 119 -2.39 0.93 -11.57
CA ALA A 119 -2.48 -0.51 -11.74
C ALA A 119 -3.35 -1.18 -10.66
N PHE A 120 -3.27 -0.74 -9.40
CA PHE A 120 -4.14 -1.24 -8.34
C PHE A 120 -5.60 -0.84 -8.53
N GLU A 121 -5.86 0.36 -9.04
CA GLU A 121 -7.20 0.81 -9.35
C GLU A 121 -7.82 -0.04 -10.46
N ARG A 122 -7.08 -0.31 -11.53
CA ARG A 122 -7.54 -1.18 -12.63
C ARG A 122 -7.85 -2.59 -12.15
N ILE A 123 -7.04 -3.17 -11.27
CA ILE A 123 -7.33 -4.45 -10.62
C ILE A 123 -8.61 -4.36 -9.77
N GLN A 124 -8.76 -3.29 -8.99
CA GLN A 124 -9.96 -3.06 -8.18
C GLN A 124 -11.22 -2.96 -9.06
N HIS A 125 -11.14 -2.23 -10.16
CA HIS A 125 -12.25 -2.11 -11.12
C HIS A 125 -12.62 -3.44 -11.78
N ALA A 126 -11.67 -4.36 -11.96
CA ALA A 126 -11.91 -5.64 -12.60
C ALA A 126 -12.82 -6.59 -11.80
N GLY A 127 -12.93 -6.40 -10.47
CA GLY A 127 -13.77 -7.30 -9.66
C GLY A 127 -13.93 -6.91 -8.19
N GLY A 128 -13.27 -5.85 -7.73
CA GLY A 128 -13.27 -5.41 -6.33
C GLY A 128 -14.57 -4.69 -5.91
N TYR A 129 -15.72 -5.13 -6.40
CA TYR A 129 -17.04 -4.57 -6.13
C TYR A 129 -18.06 -5.65 -5.83
N ILE A 130 -19.24 -5.24 -5.39
CA ILE A 130 -20.43 -6.08 -5.23
C ILE A 130 -21.60 -5.46 -6.00
N SER A 131 -22.41 -6.29 -6.63
CA SER A 131 -23.63 -5.88 -7.34
C SER A 131 -24.89 -6.51 -6.72
N VAL A 132 -24.86 -6.80 -5.43
CA VAL A 132 -26.00 -7.39 -4.74
C VAL A 132 -27.22 -6.53 -4.93
N ASN A 133 -28.23 -7.12 -5.54
CA ASN A 133 -29.54 -6.51 -5.62
C ASN A 133 -30.14 -6.44 -4.21
N THR A 134 -30.12 -5.25 -3.65
CA THR A 134 -30.98 -4.93 -2.53
C THR A 134 -32.40 -4.73 -3.12
N SER A 135 -33.21 -5.75 -3.13
CA SER A 135 -34.60 -5.72 -3.64
C SER A 135 -35.50 -4.69 -2.93
N GLY A 136 -34.94 -3.80 -2.15
CA GLY A 136 -35.64 -2.80 -1.37
C GLY A 136 -36.31 -3.33 -0.10
N ASN A 137 -36.25 -4.62 0.14
CA ASN A 137 -36.82 -5.25 1.32
C ASN A 137 -35.72 -5.47 2.37
N THR A 138 -35.97 -5.02 3.58
CA THR A 138 -35.16 -5.38 4.74
C THR A 138 -35.22 -6.87 4.97
N GLN A 139 -34.08 -7.54 5.16
CA GLN A 139 -34.05 -8.94 5.53
C GLN A 139 -34.69 -9.14 6.90
N ASP A 140 -35.35 -10.30 7.07
CA ASP A 140 -35.89 -10.74 8.35
C ASP A 140 -34.73 -10.78 9.39
N ALA A 141 -34.95 -10.23 10.57
CA ALA A 141 -34.01 -10.28 11.67
C ALA A 141 -33.66 -11.73 12.12
N ASN A 142 -34.49 -12.71 11.75
CA ASN A 142 -34.26 -14.14 11.98
C ASN A 142 -33.58 -14.84 10.80
N ALA A 143 -33.16 -14.13 9.75
CA ALA A 143 -32.36 -14.71 8.68
C ALA A 143 -31.09 -15.35 9.26
N ILE A 144 -30.56 -16.39 8.62
CA ILE A 144 -29.35 -17.08 9.08
C ILE A 144 -28.19 -16.08 9.09
N PRO A 145 -27.63 -15.74 10.26
CA PRO A 145 -26.52 -14.79 10.35
C PRO A 145 -25.23 -15.40 9.82
N ILE A 146 -24.31 -14.52 9.40
CA ILE A 146 -22.94 -14.91 9.10
C ILE A 146 -22.24 -15.31 10.42
N ALA A 147 -21.46 -16.38 10.41
CA ALA A 147 -20.59 -16.72 11.52
C ALA A 147 -19.62 -15.57 11.81
N LYS A 148 -19.47 -15.22 13.09
CA LYS A 148 -18.62 -14.11 13.51
C LYS A 148 -17.19 -14.25 12.96
N GLU A 149 -16.60 -15.44 13.03
CA GLU A 149 -15.24 -15.70 12.52
C GLU A 149 -15.09 -15.40 11.02
N ALA A 150 -16.10 -15.73 10.22
CA ALA A 150 -16.08 -15.41 8.77
C ALA A 150 -16.19 -13.90 8.55
N ALA A 151 -17.03 -13.21 9.31
CA ALA A 151 -17.16 -11.76 9.23
C ALA A 151 -15.88 -11.05 9.69
N ASP A 152 -15.30 -11.46 10.80
CA ASP A 152 -14.04 -10.91 11.32
C ASP A 152 -12.91 -11.08 10.28
N THR A 153 -12.73 -12.28 9.74
CA THR A 153 -11.71 -12.54 8.70
C THR A 153 -11.94 -11.71 7.43
N ALA A 154 -13.20 -11.49 7.05
CA ALA A 154 -13.54 -10.63 5.93
C ALA A 154 -13.17 -9.17 6.20
N MET A 155 -13.45 -8.68 7.41
CA MET A 155 -13.14 -7.32 7.83
C MET A 155 -11.64 -7.10 7.99
N ASP A 156 -10.89 -8.07 8.50
CA ASP A 156 -9.42 -8.03 8.53
C ASP A 156 -8.83 -7.87 7.12
N ALA A 157 -9.34 -8.63 6.15
CA ALA A 157 -8.94 -8.47 4.76
C ALA A 157 -9.35 -7.10 4.17
N ALA A 158 -10.49 -6.56 4.61
CA ALA A 158 -10.99 -5.24 4.19
C ALA A 158 -10.13 -4.06 4.67
N THR A 159 -9.31 -4.25 5.70
CA THR A 159 -8.42 -3.20 6.23
C THR A 159 -7.33 -2.79 5.24
N CYS A 160 -7.12 -3.53 4.15
CA CYS A 160 -6.15 -3.20 3.11
C CYS A 160 -6.40 -1.82 2.51
N ILE A 161 -5.43 -0.92 2.64
CA ILE A 161 -5.49 0.48 2.15
C ILE A 161 -4.84 0.70 0.79
N GLY A 162 -4.38 -0.36 0.10
CA GLY A 162 -3.77 -0.24 -1.22
C GLY A 162 -2.47 0.56 -1.27
N CYS A 163 -1.71 0.62 -0.19
CA CYS A 163 -0.49 1.44 -0.10
C CYS A 163 0.64 0.97 -1.03
N GLY A 164 0.67 -0.29 -1.42
CA GLY A 164 1.71 -0.84 -2.29
C GLY A 164 2.95 -1.40 -1.58
N ALA A 165 3.03 -1.35 -0.24
CA ALA A 165 4.17 -1.88 0.51
C ALA A 165 4.43 -3.37 0.20
N CYS A 166 3.38 -4.16 0.03
CA CYS A 166 3.49 -5.57 -0.33
C CYS A 166 4.17 -5.81 -1.68
N VAL A 167 3.95 -4.94 -2.67
CA VAL A 167 4.62 -5.00 -3.98
C VAL A 167 6.06 -4.53 -3.85
N ALA A 168 6.25 -3.40 -3.17
CA ALA A 168 7.56 -2.78 -3.01
C ALA A 168 8.56 -3.72 -2.33
N THR A 169 8.16 -4.36 -1.23
CA THR A 169 9.03 -5.26 -0.47
C THR A 169 9.23 -6.64 -1.12
N CYS A 170 8.37 -7.01 -2.08
CA CYS A 170 8.46 -8.30 -2.75
C CYS A 170 9.60 -8.32 -3.78
N LYS A 171 10.49 -9.33 -3.73
CA LYS A 171 11.56 -9.50 -4.72
C LYS A 171 11.07 -9.59 -6.17
N ASN A 172 9.84 -10.08 -6.35
CA ASN A 172 9.19 -10.20 -7.66
C ASN A 172 8.16 -9.11 -7.92
N SER A 173 8.02 -8.12 -7.05
CA SER A 173 6.98 -7.08 -7.17
C SER A 173 5.58 -7.67 -7.37
N SER A 174 5.23 -8.71 -6.60
CA SER A 174 3.94 -9.40 -6.71
C SER A 174 2.82 -8.63 -6.00
N ALA A 175 1.67 -8.50 -6.65
CA ALA A 175 0.47 -7.89 -6.07
C ALA A 175 -0.48 -8.90 -5.41
N MET A 176 -0.07 -10.17 -5.28
CA MET A 176 -0.97 -11.22 -4.80
C MET A 176 -1.55 -10.98 -3.40
N LEU A 177 -0.83 -10.30 -2.50
CA LEU A 177 -1.38 -9.97 -1.19
C LEU A 177 -2.52 -8.94 -1.30
N PHE A 178 -2.37 -7.92 -2.13
CA PHE A 178 -3.40 -6.92 -2.40
C PHE A 178 -4.65 -7.56 -3.03
N VAL A 179 -4.47 -8.33 -4.11
CA VAL A 179 -5.58 -9.01 -4.79
C VAL A 179 -6.23 -10.04 -3.88
N GLY A 180 -5.41 -10.82 -3.17
CA GLY A 180 -5.89 -11.82 -2.21
C GLY A 180 -6.74 -11.22 -1.10
N ALA A 181 -6.37 -10.05 -0.57
CA ALA A 181 -7.16 -9.34 0.44
C ALA A 181 -8.55 -8.96 -0.09
N LYS A 182 -8.62 -8.40 -1.31
CA LYS A 182 -9.91 -8.01 -1.92
C LYS A 182 -10.78 -9.21 -2.27
N VAL A 183 -10.20 -10.27 -2.85
CA VAL A 183 -10.93 -11.52 -3.12
C VAL A 183 -11.44 -12.15 -1.82
N SER A 184 -10.59 -12.22 -0.78
CA SER A 184 -10.98 -12.81 0.52
C SER A 184 -12.11 -12.06 1.19
N GLN A 185 -12.03 -10.73 1.22
CA GLN A 185 -13.06 -9.88 1.81
C GLN A 185 -14.46 -10.27 1.29
N TYR A 186 -14.60 -10.36 -0.03
CA TYR A 186 -15.91 -10.61 -0.65
C TYR A 186 -16.25 -12.10 -0.72
N ALA A 187 -15.28 -13.01 -0.79
CA ALA A 187 -15.55 -14.45 -0.80
C ALA A 187 -16.08 -14.97 0.55
N LEU A 188 -15.83 -14.27 1.63
CA LEU A 188 -16.28 -14.63 2.98
C LEU A 188 -17.68 -14.05 3.32
N LEU A 189 -18.11 -13.05 2.58
CA LEU A 189 -19.38 -12.36 2.82
C LEU A 189 -20.46 -12.82 1.84
N PRO A 190 -21.73 -13.03 2.28
CA PRO A 190 -22.83 -13.46 1.41
C PRO A 190 -23.03 -12.51 0.23
N GLN A 191 -22.95 -11.19 0.45
CA GLN A 191 -23.10 -10.18 -0.58
C GLN A 191 -22.03 -10.23 -1.66
N GLY A 192 -20.91 -10.89 -1.42
CA GLY A 192 -19.84 -11.07 -2.39
C GLY A 192 -19.91 -12.35 -3.22
N GLN A 193 -20.87 -13.25 -2.93
CA GLN A 193 -20.94 -14.58 -3.56
C GLN A 193 -21.41 -14.53 -5.01
N VAL A 194 -22.24 -13.57 -5.39
CA VAL A 194 -22.82 -13.48 -6.74
C VAL A 194 -21.72 -13.39 -7.80
N GLU A 195 -20.72 -12.55 -7.59
CA GLU A 195 -19.60 -12.35 -8.52
C GLU A 195 -18.34 -13.12 -8.13
N ALA A 196 -18.38 -14.03 -7.17
CA ALA A 196 -17.17 -14.63 -6.60
C ALA A 196 -16.26 -15.28 -7.66
N ALA A 197 -16.84 -16.03 -8.61
CA ALA A 197 -16.09 -16.68 -9.67
C ALA A 197 -15.53 -15.69 -10.70
N ASP A 198 -16.31 -14.73 -11.13
CA ASP A 198 -15.89 -13.70 -12.09
C ASP A 198 -14.87 -12.75 -11.46
N ARG A 199 -15.10 -12.35 -10.19
CA ARG A 199 -14.19 -11.51 -9.43
C ARG A 199 -12.79 -12.07 -9.43
N VAL A 200 -12.61 -13.31 -8.97
CA VAL A 200 -11.28 -13.89 -8.83
C VAL A 200 -10.59 -14.06 -10.19
N LYS A 201 -11.32 -14.51 -11.22
CA LYS A 201 -10.79 -14.65 -12.58
C LYS A 201 -10.34 -13.29 -13.14
N ASN A 202 -11.21 -12.29 -13.07
CA ASN A 202 -10.96 -10.98 -13.65
C ASN A 202 -9.84 -10.23 -12.92
N MET A 203 -9.83 -10.26 -11.59
CA MET A 203 -8.79 -9.57 -10.81
C MET A 203 -7.41 -10.22 -10.96
N VAL A 204 -7.33 -11.55 -11.04
CA VAL A 204 -6.07 -12.25 -11.28
C VAL A 204 -5.59 -11.98 -12.72
N ALA A 205 -6.45 -12.08 -13.71
CA ALA A 205 -6.11 -11.77 -15.10
C ALA A 205 -5.62 -10.31 -15.25
N GLN A 206 -6.30 -9.36 -14.60
CA GLN A 206 -5.87 -7.96 -14.63
C GLN A 206 -4.51 -7.78 -13.94
N MET A 207 -4.29 -8.43 -12.80
CA MET A 207 -2.98 -8.40 -12.13
C MET A 207 -1.84 -8.87 -13.04
N ASP A 208 -2.08 -9.95 -13.79
CA ASP A 208 -1.10 -10.47 -14.75
C ASP A 208 -0.85 -9.48 -15.91
N LEU A 209 -1.90 -8.82 -16.39
CA LEU A 209 -1.79 -7.79 -17.45
C LEU A 209 -1.01 -6.54 -17.01
N GLU A 210 -1.07 -6.19 -15.73
CA GLU A 210 -0.36 -5.02 -15.17
C GLU A 210 1.15 -5.25 -14.99
N GLY A 211 1.63 -6.47 -15.22
CA GLY A 211 3.06 -6.79 -15.16
C GLY A 211 3.60 -7.00 -13.75
N PHE A 212 2.72 -7.32 -12.79
CA PHE A 212 3.17 -7.76 -11.47
C PHE A 212 3.78 -9.16 -11.55
N GLY A 213 4.85 -9.38 -10.79
CA GLY A 213 5.52 -10.69 -10.76
C GLY A 213 4.78 -11.73 -9.94
N ASN A 214 5.15 -13.00 -10.17
CA ASN A 214 4.57 -14.14 -9.44
C ASN A 214 5.03 -14.21 -8.00
N CYS A 215 4.16 -14.68 -7.11
CA CYS A 215 4.49 -14.92 -5.73
C CYS A 215 5.44 -16.11 -5.58
N THR A 216 6.53 -15.92 -4.84
CA THR A 216 7.46 -16.99 -4.45
C THR A 216 7.39 -17.32 -2.96
N ASN A 217 6.33 -16.87 -2.29
CA ASN A 217 6.00 -17.19 -0.90
C ASN A 217 7.11 -16.82 0.11
N THR A 218 7.76 -15.68 -0.09
CA THR A 218 8.82 -15.21 0.83
C THR A 218 8.29 -14.62 2.14
N GLY A 219 7.02 -14.23 2.19
CA GLY A 219 6.37 -13.67 3.37
C GLY A 219 6.67 -12.21 3.68
N ALA A 220 7.61 -11.57 2.98
CA ALA A 220 7.99 -10.19 3.26
C ALA A 220 6.81 -9.20 3.17
N CYS A 221 5.86 -9.45 2.28
CA CYS A 221 4.67 -8.61 2.11
C CYS A 221 3.75 -8.56 3.33
N GLU A 222 3.63 -9.65 4.09
CA GLU A 222 2.88 -9.70 5.34
C GLU A 222 3.60 -8.94 6.46
N VAL A 223 4.93 -9.14 6.56
CA VAL A 223 5.76 -8.49 7.59
C VAL A 223 5.74 -6.96 7.45
N GLU A 224 5.80 -6.46 6.22
CA GLU A 224 5.83 -5.02 5.93
C GLU A 224 4.43 -4.39 5.80
N CYS A 225 3.37 -5.17 5.93
CA CYS A 225 2.02 -4.65 5.77
C CYS A 225 1.61 -3.77 6.96
N PRO A 226 1.33 -2.46 6.76
CA PRO A 226 0.93 -1.58 7.85
C PRO A 226 -0.45 -1.90 8.41
N LYS A 227 -1.19 -2.83 7.77
CA LYS A 227 -2.53 -3.26 8.17
C LYS A 227 -2.60 -4.75 8.55
N GLY A 228 -1.46 -5.44 8.64
CA GLY A 228 -1.41 -6.83 9.09
C GLY A 228 -2.15 -7.80 8.17
N ILE A 229 -2.21 -7.53 6.86
CA ILE A 229 -2.88 -8.44 5.91
C ILE A 229 -2.10 -9.76 5.84
N SER A 230 -2.76 -10.86 6.24
CA SER A 230 -2.15 -12.18 6.29
C SER A 230 -2.00 -12.84 4.91
N LEU A 231 -0.95 -13.66 4.77
CA LEU A 231 -0.73 -14.56 3.62
C LEU A 231 -1.88 -15.56 3.39
N ASP A 232 -2.70 -15.85 4.38
CA ASP A 232 -3.89 -16.68 4.25
C ASP A 232 -4.84 -16.15 3.18
N ASN A 233 -4.82 -14.84 2.93
CA ASN A 233 -5.60 -14.22 1.87
C ASN A 233 -5.11 -14.66 0.47
N ILE A 234 -3.82 -14.89 0.27
CA ILE A 234 -3.27 -15.44 -0.97
C ILE A 234 -3.74 -16.89 -1.14
N ALA A 235 -3.66 -17.70 -0.08
CA ALA A 235 -4.12 -19.08 -0.13
C ALA A 235 -5.62 -19.17 -0.44
N ARG A 236 -6.42 -18.27 0.12
CA ARG A 236 -7.86 -18.18 -0.17
C ARG A 236 -8.12 -17.78 -1.61
N MET A 237 -7.44 -16.76 -2.12
CA MET A 237 -7.55 -16.34 -3.52
C MET A 237 -7.25 -17.49 -4.48
N ASN A 238 -6.18 -18.25 -4.25
CA ASN A 238 -5.82 -19.40 -5.07
C ASN A 238 -6.92 -20.49 -5.04
N ARG A 239 -7.50 -20.73 -3.86
CA ARG A 239 -8.61 -21.68 -3.71
C ARG A 239 -9.86 -21.21 -4.44
N GLU A 240 -10.21 -19.93 -4.36
CA GLU A 240 -11.36 -19.37 -5.09
C GLU A 240 -11.12 -19.41 -6.62
N LEU A 241 -9.90 -19.16 -7.09
CA LEU A 241 -9.53 -19.30 -8.49
C LEU A 241 -9.66 -20.75 -8.99
N MET A 242 -9.18 -21.72 -8.22
CA MET A 242 -9.36 -23.14 -8.55
C MET A 242 -10.83 -23.54 -8.64
N LYS A 243 -11.67 -23.13 -7.67
CA LYS A 243 -13.10 -23.39 -7.70
C LYS A 243 -13.80 -22.75 -8.92
N ALA A 244 -13.40 -21.55 -9.28
CA ALA A 244 -13.96 -20.83 -10.42
C ALA A 244 -13.53 -21.40 -11.78
N SER A 245 -12.48 -22.23 -11.81
CA SER A 245 -11.92 -22.82 -13.04
C SER A 245 -12.47 -24.21 -13.34
N VAL A 246 -13.25 -24.80 -12.43
CA VAL A 246 -13.97 -26.08 -12.59
C VAL A 246 -15.43 -25.80 -12.97
#